data_b73d8b671c2b61ed3f138f73222215fe
#
_entry.id   b73d8b671c2b61ed3f138f73222215fe
#
_cell.length_a   1.000
_cell.length_b   1.000
_cell.length_c   1.000
_cell.angle_alpha   90.00
_cell.angle_beta   90.00
_cell.angle_gamma   90.00
#
_symmetry.space_group_name_H-M   'P 1'
#
loop_
_entity.id
_entity.type
_entity.pdbx_description
1 polymer ?
#
loop_
_entity_poly.entity_id
_entity_poly.type
_entity_poly.pdbx_seq_one_letter_code
_entity_poly.pdbx_strand_id
1 'polypeptide(L)'
;MGTMLAAFSEGIALSESVGLDPSKMIEVIGQGAIQSPMYNLKGPKLIVQDHTPNFPLKHAHKDMALASDMAKAAGAEYSVMDQAEKIFRAAREDKDLNVADEDFSAVFEKVHKESTSDFSKKRKRTT
;
A
#
# COMPACT_ATOMS: atom_id res chain seq x y z
N MET A 1 5.87 7.63 6.26
CA MET A 1 6.14 6.79 5.06
C MET A 1 5.06 5.71 4.86
N GLY A 2 4.74 4.89 5.86
CA GLY A 2 3.74 3.82 5.71
C GLY A 2 2.38 4.31 5.21
N THR A 3 1.83 5.36 5.80
CA THR A 3 0.57 5.98 5.36
C THR A 3 0.61 6.46 3.91
N MET A 4 1.73 7.09 3.51
CA MET A 4 1.94 7.54 2.12
C MET A 4 1.94 6.34 1.16
N LEU A 5 2.62 5.26 1.53
CA LEU A 5 2.74 4.09 0.66
C LEU A 5 1.43 3.29 0.59
N ALA A 6 0.66 3.21 1.67
CA ALA A 6 -0.68 2.62 1.63
C ALA A 6 -1.59 3.37 0.63
N ALA A 7 -1.67 4.70 0.74
CA ALA A 7 -2.45 5.54 -0.17
C ALA A 7 -1.96 5.44 -1.62
N PHE A 8 -0.64 5.40 -1.84
CA PHE A 8 -0.04 5.24 -3.17
C PHE A 8 -0.39 3.88 -3.79
N SER A 9 -0.34 2.81 -2.99
CA SER A 9 -0.72 1.47 -3.43
C SER A 9 -2.19 1.39 -3.84
N GLU A 10 -3.09 2.00 -3.08
CA GLU A 10 -4.51 2.09 -3.44
C GLU A 10 -4.72 2.86 -4.74
N GLY A 11 -4.01 3.98 -4.94
CA GLY A 11 -4.08 4.75 -6.17
C GLY A 11 -3.62 3.96 -7.40
N ILE A 12 -2.52 3.21 -7.30
CA ILE A 12 -2.03 2.35 -8.39
C ILE A 12 -3.03 1.22 -8.67
N ALA A 13 -3.51 0.52 -7.64
CA ALA A 13 -4.49 -0.55 -7.80
C ALA A 13 -5.81 -0.05 -8.41
N LEU A 14 -6.25 1.17 -8.04
CA LEU A 14 -7.42 1.81 -8.65
C LEU A 14 -7.17 2.11 -10.14
N SER A 15 -6.01 2.66 -10.50
CA SER A 15 -5.70 2.96 -11.91
C SER A 15 -5.77 1.70 -12.78
N GLU A 16 -5.20 0.60 -12.32
CA GLU A 16 -5.29 -0.70 -13.00
C GLU A 16 -6.73 -1.19 -13.11
N SER A 17 -7.51 -1.08 -12.05
CA SER A 17 -8.89 -1.57 -11.99
C SER A 17 -9.84 -0.85 -12.97
N VAL A 18 -9.54 0.40 -13.33
CA VAL A 18 -10.31 1.19 -14.31
C VAL A 18 -9.67 1.18 -15.71
N GLY A 19 -8.61 0.38 -15.91
CA GLY A 19 -7.95 0.21 -17.19
C GLY A 19 -6.98 1.33 -17.57
N LEU A 20 -6.52 2.11 -16.61
CA LEU A 20 -5.45 3.10 -16.82
C LEU A 20 -4.09 2.42 -16.65
N ASP A 21 -3.11 2.89 -17.44
CA ASP A 21 -1.72 2.45 -17.30
C ASP A 21 -1.12 3.01 -16.00
N PRO A 22 -0.73 2.17 -15.03
CA PRO A 22 -0.15 2.63 -13.78
C PRO A 22 1.18 3.37 -13.97
N SER A 23 1.93 3.10 -15.05
CA SER A 23 3.14 3.84 -15.40
C SER A 23 2.82 5.31 -15.68
N LYS A 24 1.70 5.58 -16.36
CA LYS A 24 1.25 6.94 -16.64
C LYS A 24 0.80 7.67 -15.37
N MET A 25 0.16 6.97 -14.46
CA MET A 25 -0.18 7.53 -13.15
C MET A 25 1.08 7.97 -12.39
N ILE A 26 2.12 7.14 -12.36
CA ILE A 26 3.40 7.46 -11.69
C ILE A 26 4.07 8.66 -12.35
N GLU A 27 4.06 8.72 -13.69
CA GLU A 27 4.60 9.86 -14.45
C GLU A 27 3.90 11.17 -14.06
N VAL A 28 2.57 11.17 -14.02
CA VAL A 28 1.77 12.36 -13.65
C VAL A 28 2.04 12.79 -12.20
N ILE A 29 2.08 11.83 -11.26
CA ILE A 29 2.42 12.11 -9.86
C ILE A 29 3.82 12.72 -9.77
N GLY A 30 4.78 12.20 -10.53
CA GLY A 30 6.16 12.69 -10.56
C GLY A 30 6.31 14.13 -11.06
N GLN A 31 5.34 14.64 -11.81
CA GLN A 31 5.29 16.02 -12.31
C GLN A 31 4.46 16.95 -11.42
N GLY A 32 3.71 16.41 -10.47
CA GLY A 32 2.78 17.14 -9.62
C GLY A 32 3.38 17.58 -8.28
N ALA A 33 2.63 18.40 -7.57
CA ALA A 33 3.00 18.94 -6.24
C ALA A 33 3.11 17.85 -5.15
N ILE A 34 2.53 16.66 -5.36
CA ILE A 34 2.61 15.52 -4.44
C ILE A 34 3.83 14.61 -4.70
N GLN A 35 4.66 14.94 -5.69
CA GLN A 35 5.88 14.21 -5.99
C GLN A 35 6.76 14.07 -4.75
N SER A 36 7.31 12.89 -4.54
CA SER A 36 8.22 12.62 -3.44
C SER A 36 9.32 11.63 -3.85
N PRO A 37 10.52 11.70 -3.23
CA PRO A 37 11.57 10.69 -3.44
C PRO A 37 11.09 9.26 -3.19
N MET A 38 10.17 9.08 -2.25
CA MET A 38 9.56 7.78 -1.95
C MET A 38 8.74 7.24 -3.13
N TYR A 39 7.88 8.06 -3.73
CA TYR A 39 7.08 7.65 -4.88
C TYR A 39 7.94 7.39 -6.11
N ASN A 40 8.96 8.22 -6.34
CA ASN A 40 9.90 8.01 -7.44
C ASN A 40 10.70 6.72 -7.30
N LEU A 41 11.09 6.36 -6.06
CA LEU A 41 11.84 5.14 -5.79
C LEU A 41 10.95 3.89 -5.88
N LYS A 42 9.76 3.93 -5.28
CA LYS A 42 8.91 2.74 -5.13
C LYS A 42 7.96 2.52 -6.29
N GLY A 43 7.48 3.58 -6.95
CA GLY A 43 6.50 3.48 -8.03
C GLY A 43 6.90 2.51 -9.15
N PRO A 44 8.07 2.68 -9.79
CA PRO A 44 8.52 1.75 -10.84
C PRO A 44 8.66 0.30 -10.34
N LYS A 45 9.07 0.10 -9.09
CA LYS A 45 9.22 -1.22 -8.48
C LYS A 45 7.88 -1.91 -8.24
N LEU A 46 6.84 -1.17 -7.84
CA LEU A 46 5.49 -1.72 -7.67
C LEU A 46 4.95 -2.31 -8.97
N ILE A 47 5.16 -1.63 -10.10
CA ILE A 47 4.68 -2.09 -11.41
C ILE A 47 5.30 -3.42 -11.81
N VAL A 48 6.60 -3.61 -11.53
CA VAL A 48 7.34 -4.84 -11.89
C VAL A 48 7.37 -5.85 -10.74
N GLN A 49 6.67 -5.56 -9.64
CA GLN A 49 6.62 -6.40 -8.44
C GLN A 49 8.01 -6.74 -7.88
N ASP A 50 8.95 -5.78 -7.97
CA ASP A 50 10.27 -5.89 -7.34
C ASP A 50 10.21 -5.39 -5.89
N HIS A 51 10.08 -6.31 -4.96
CA HIS A 51 10.04 -6.04 -3.53
C HIS A 51 11.35 -6.37 -2.83
N THR A 52 12.47 -6.29 -3.55
CA THR A 52 13.82 -6.42 -2.95
C THR A 52 13.95 -5.42 -1.78
N PRO A 53 14.20 -5.91 -0.54
CA PRO A 53 14.05 -5.09 0.65
C PRO A 53 15.15 -4.03 0.78
N ASN A 54 14.71 -2.76 0.85
CA ASN A 54 15.51 -1.67 1.44
C ASN A 54 15.11 -1.50 2.92
N PHE A 55 13.83 -1.71 3.24
CA PHE A 55 13.28 -1.69 4.58
C PHE A 55 12.15 -2.72 4.68
N PRO A 56 12.30 -3.79 5.47
CA PRO A 56 11.31 -4.87 5.54
C PRO A 56 9.94 -4.43 6.03
N LEU A 57 8.89 -4.99 5.41
CA LEU A 57 7.49 -4.70 5.72
C LEU A 57 7.17 -4.93 7.20
N LYS A 58 7.69 -5.99 7.80
CA LYS A 58 7.51 -6.28 9.24
C LYS A 58 8.00 -5.16 10.15
N HIS A 59 9.08 -4.47 9.76
CA HIS A 59 9.62 -3.34 10.53
C HIS A 59 8.81 -2.07 10.31
N ALA A 60 8.37 -1.80 9.08
CA ALA A 60 7.46 -0.69 8.80
C ALA A 60 6.15 -0.85 9.57
N HIS A 61 5.55 -2.04 9.58
CA HIS A 61 4.36 -2.33 10.39
C HIS A 61 4.62 -2.11 11.89
N LYS A 62 5.74 -2.61 12.41
CA LYS A 62 6.10 -2.42 13.84
C LYS A 62 6.15 -0.93 14.20
N ASP A 63 6.77 -0.10 13.36
CA ASP A 63 6.89 1.34 13.62
C ASP A 63 5.51 2.04 13.60
N MET A 64 4.62 1.61 12.69
CA MET A 64 3.24 2.12 12.64
C MET A 64 2.41 1.67 13.85
N ALA A 65 2.57 0.44 14.29
CA ALA A 65 1.90 -0.08 15.50
C ALA A 65 2.33 0.70 16.75
N LEU A 66 3.64 0.95 16.90
CA LEU A 66 4.16 1.78 18.00
C LEU A 66 3.60 3.20 17.99
N ALA A 67 3.47 3.82 16.81
CA ALA A 67 2.86 5.14 16.67
C ALA A 67 1.37 5.12 17.04
N SER A 68 0.62 4.09 16.63
CA SER A 68 -0.79 3.91 16.98
C SER A 68 -0.97 3.71 18.50
N ASP A 69 -0.13 2.90 19.12
CA ASP A 69 -0.18 2.68 20.56
C ASP A 69 0.17 3.95 21.37
N MET A 70 1.15 4.72 20.89
CA MET A 70 1.50 6.02 21.49
C MET A 70 0.33 7.00 21.40
N ALA A 71 -0.35 7.08 20.25
CA ALA A 71 -1.52 7.94 20.09
C ALA A 71 -2.65 7.55 21.05
N LYS A 72 -2.97 6.26 21.16
CA LYS A 72 -3.97 5.75 22.12
C LYS A 72 -3.61 6.09 23.57
N ALA A 73 -2.36 5.90 23.95
CA ALA A 73 -1.88 6.24 25.30
C ALA A 73 -1.98 7.75 25.61
N ALA A 74 -1.87 8.59 24.58
CA ALA A 74 -2.07 10.04 24.68
C ALA A 74 -3.55 10.48 24.60
N GLY A 75 -4.50 9.54 24.45
CA GLY A 75 -5.92 9.84 24.27
C GLY A 75 -6.25 10.48 22.91
N ALA A 76 -5.41 10.26 21.89
CA ALA A 76 -5.59 10.78 20.55
C ALA A 76 -6.09 9.68 19.61
N GLU A 77 -6.98 10.07 18.69
CA GLU A 77 -7.49 9.18 17.63
C GLU A 77 -7.08 9.72 16.26
N TYR A 78 -6.39 8.91 15.48
CA TYR A 78 -5.89 9.26 14.15
C TYR A 78 -6.33 8.23 13.11
N SER A 79 -7.53 8.41 12.56
CA SER A 79 -8.18 7.43 11.67
C SER A 79 -7.34 7.02 10.45
N VAL A 80 -6.66 7.96 9.81
CA VAL A 80 -5.83 7.67 8.61
C VAL A 80 -4.62 6.80 8.98
N MET A 81 -3.96 7.09 10.11
CA MET A 81 -2.85 6.30 10.59
C MET A 81 -3.28 4.88 10.97
N ASP A 82 -4.41 4.75 11.67
CA ASP A 82 -4.94 3.45 12.09
C ASP A 82 -5.38 2.58 10.91
N GLN A 83 -5.97 3.19 9.86
CA GLN A 83 -6.31 2.44 8.65
C GLN A 83 -5.05 1.97 7.91
N ALA A 84 -4.05 2.81 7.75
CA ALA A 84 -2.79 2.42 7.14
C ALA A 84 -2.08 1.31 7.93
N GLU A 85 -2.07 1.38 9.27
CA GLU A 85 -1.52 0.33 10.12
C GLU A 85 -2.23 -1.01 9.89
N LYS A 86 -3.58 -1.01 9.82
CA LYS A 86 -4.36 -2.23 9.53
C LYS A 86 -4.00 -2.86 8.18
N ILE A 87 -3.79 -2.05 7.15
CA ILE A 87 -3.40 -2.54 5.82
C ILE A 87 -2.02 -3.23 5.91
N PHE A 88 -1.06 -2.59 6.58
CA PHE A 88 0.27 -3.17 6.78
C PHE A 88 0.25 -4.44 7.63
N ARG A 89 -0.57 -4.48 8.68
CA ARG A 89 -0.78 -5.67 9.49
C ARG A 89 -1.34 -6.80 8.65
N ALA A 90 -2.40 -6.53 7.89
CA ALA A 90 -3.03 -7.51 7.02
C ALA A 90 -2.05 -8.08 5.97
N ALA A 91 -1.19 -7.23 5.39
CA ALA A 91 -0.14 -7.68 4.48
C ALA A 91 0.90 -8.57 5.17
N ARG A 92 1.36 -8.16 6.37
CA ARG A 92 2.35 -8.91 7.17
C ARG A 92 1.83 -10.29 7.58
N GLU A 93 0.55 -10.40 7.90
CA GLU A 93 -0.06 -11.62 8.45
C GLU A 93 -0.62 -12.54 7.35
N ASP A 94 -0.68 -12.08 6.10
CA ASP A 94 -1.16 -12.88 4.96
C ASP A 94 -0.14 -13.96 4.61
N LYS A 95 -0.44 -15.20 5.01
CA LYS A 95 0.46 -16.35 4.80
C LYS A 95 0.59 -16.75 3.34
N ASP A 96 -0.40 -16.44 2.51
CA ASP A 96 -0.37 -16.76 1.08
C ASP A 96 0.55 -15.78 0.33
N LEU A 97 0.57 -14.50 0.74
CA LEU A 97 1.47 -13.50 0.19
C LEU A 97 2.90 -13.67 0.69
N ASN A 98 3.06 -13.97 1.98
CA ASN A 98 4.34 -14.20 2.64
C ASN A 98 5.37 -13.06 2.43
N VAL A 99 4.92 -11.80 2.53
CA VAL A 99 5.71 -10.61 2.21
C VAL A 99 6.32 -9.89 3.43
N ALA A 100 6.31 -10.50 4.59
CA ALA A 100 6.76 -9.86 5.84
C ALA A 100 8.23 -9.43 5.81
N ASP A 101 9.09 -10.20 5.13
CA ASP A 101 10.53 -9.95 4.99
C ASP A 101 10.89 -9.20 3.70
N GLU A 102 9.92 -9.01 2.80
CA GLU A 102 10.07 -8.21 1.60
C GLU A 102 10.09 -6.70 1.92
N ASP A 103 10.42 -5.89 0.94
CA ASP A 103 10.36 -4.43 1.09
C ASP A 103 8.95 -3.98 1.52
N PHE A 104 8.87 -2.92 2.32
CA PHE A 104 7.58 -2.43 2.80
C PHE A 104 6.64 -1.96 1.65
N SER A 105 7.15 -1.78 0.44
CA SER A 105 6.35 -1.58 -0.76
C SER A 105 5.50 -2.80 -1.14
N ALA A 106 5.83 -3.99 -0.64
CA ALA A 106 5.04 -5.20 -0.83
C ALA A 106 3.64 -5.14 -0.18
N VAL A 107 3.35 -4.10 0.62
CA VAL A 107 1.96 -3.80 1.04
C VAL A 107 1.02 -3.66 -0.15
N PHE A 108 1.53 -3.26 -1.32
CA PHE A 108 0.80 -3.20 -2.58
C PHE A 108 0.16 -4.54 -2.95
N GLU A 109 0.85 -5.66 -2.75
CA GLU A 109 0.32 -7.00 -3.08
C GLU A 109 -0.98 -7.30 -2.32
N LYS A 110 -1.07 -6.85 -1.06
CA LYS A 110 -2.29 -7.00 -0.27
C LYS A 110 -3.44 -6.14 -0.81
N VAL A 111 -3.15 -4.88 -1.09
CA VAL A 111 -4.12 -3.93 -1.66
C VAL A 111 -4.62 -4.41 -3.03
N HIS A 112 -3.71 -4.85 -3.89
CA HIS A 112 -4.02 -5.35 -5.23
C HIS A 112 -4.86 -6.64 -5.20
N LYS A 113 -4.52 -7.59 -4.33
CA LYS A 113 -5.27 -8.84 -4.10
C LYS A 113 -6.72 -8.55 -3.69
N GLU A 114 -6.94 -7.60 -2.78
CA GLU A 114 -8.27 -7.23 -2.32
C GLU A 114 -9.08 -6.51 -3.39
N SER A 115 -8.47 -5.55 -4.12
CA SER A 115 -9.14 -4.82 -5.20
C SER A 115 -9.59 -5.73 -6.33
N THR A 116 -8.76 -6.67 -6.76
CA THR A 116 -9.08 -7.61 -7.84
C THR A 116 -10.16 -8.63 -7.44
N SER A 117 -10.18 -9.07 -6.18
CA SER A 117 -11.20 -9.99 -5.67
C SER A 117 -12.60 -9.37 -5.62
N ASP A 118 -12.70 -8.09 -5.27
CA ASP A 118 -13.97 -7.36 -5.20
C ASP A 118 -14.53 -7.01 -6.59
N PHE A 119 -13.67 -6.68 -7.54
CA PHE A 119 -14.09 -6.43 -8.93
C PHE A 119 -14.66 -7.68 -9.59
N SER A 120 -14.07 -8.83 -9.39
CA SER A 120 -14.55 -10.11 -9.94
C SER A 120 -15.93 -10.50 -9.36
N LYS A 121 -16.20 -10.20 -8.10
CA LYS A 121 -17.50 -10.44 -7.45
C LYS A 121 -18.59 -9.47 -7.94
N LYS A 122 -18.26 -8.21 -8.15
CA LYS A 122 -19.23 -7.20 -8.66
C LYS A 122 -19.63 -7.47 -10.12
N ARG A 123 -18.70 -7.88 -10.97
CA ARG A 123 -18.99 -8.22 -12.37
C ARG A 123 -19.95 -9.40 -12.53
N LYS A 124 -19.88 -10.39 -11.62
CA LYS A 124 -20.80 -11.55 -11.59
C LYS A 124 -22.22 -11.20 -11.07
N ARG A 125 -22.43 -10.03 -10.45
CA ARG A 125 -23.74 -9.59 -9.97
C ARG A 125 -24.50 -8.70 -10.97
N THR A 126 -23.84 -8.28 -12.04
CA THR A 126 -24.41 -7.35 -13.06
C THR A 126 -24.70 -8.06 -14.38
N THR A 127 -24.47 -9.36 -14.47
CA THR A 127 -24.88 -10.28 -15.53
C THR A 127 -25.95 -11.23 -15.03
#